data_9d3ed0ba22291bec0095c4a31c59e0f2
#
_entry.id   9d3ed0ba22291bec0095c4a31c59e0f2
#
_cell.length_a   1.000
_cell.length_b   1.000
_cell.length_c   1.000
_cell.angle_alpha   90.00
_cell.angle_beta   90.00
_cell.angle_gamma   90.00
#
_symmetry.space_group_name_H-M   'P 1'
#
loop_
_entity.id
_entity.type
_entity.pdbx_description
1 polymer ?
#
loop_
_entity_poly.entity_id
_entity_poly.type
_entity_poly.pdbx_seq_one_letter_code
_entity_poly.pdbx_strand_id
1 'polypeptide(L)'
;MWLLSVKPSSRKDKRYTATFCLCEKKNECEGSNHKQTSFGDPTATTYADGASEEKKKAYLARHSKSPGQDWSSPTTAASLSRYLLWGASRSLRENIKAFKKKFKL
;
A
#
# COMPACT_ATOMS: atom_id res chain seq x y z
N MET A 1 7.34 6.61 -12.73
CA MET A 1 6.83 5.38 -12.11
C MET A 1 5.31 5.44 -12.01
N TRP A 2 4.66 4.30 -12.15
CA TRP A 2 3.20 4.20 -12.13
C TRP A 2 2.76 3.06 -11.22
N LEU A 3 1.67 3.24 -10.50
CA LEU A 3 1.00 2.14 -9.81
C LEU A 3 -0.02 1.54 -10.78
N LEU A 4 0.23 0.32 -11.24
CA LEU A 4 -0.60 -0.34 -12.25
C LEU A 4 -1.80 -1.06 -11.65
N SER A 5 -1.61 -1.74 -10.52
CA SER A 5 -2.67 -2.51 -9.90
C SER A 5 -2.39 -2.80 -8.44
N VAL A 6 -3.47 -3.02 -7.68
CA VAL A 6 -3.45 -3.58 -6.34
C VAL A 6 -4.46 -4.72 -6.36
N LYS A 7 -3.99 -5.95 -6.22
CA LYS A 7 -4.81 -7.16 -6.33
C LYS A 7 -4.58 -8.06 -5.13
N PRO A 8 -5.51 -8.96 -4.81
CA PRO A 8 -5.27 -9.98 -3.78
C PRO A 8 -3.98 -10.73 -4.07
N SER A 9 -3.18 -10.95 -3.03
CA SER A 9 -1.89 -11.63 -3.17
C SER A 9 -2.07 -13.13 -3.40
N SER A 10 -1.19 -13.72 -4.21
CA SER A 10 -1.10 -15.18 -4.32
C SER A 10 -0.37 -15.79 -3.12
N ARG A 11 0.30 -14.98 -2.31
CA ARG A 11 0.98 -15.43 -1.09
C ARG A 11 -0.02 -15.55 0.05
N LYS A 12 0.04 -16.65 0.81
CA LYS A 12 -0.86 -16.89 1.94
C LYS A 12 -0.58 -15.96 3.13
N ASP A 13 0.66 -15.48 3.25
CA ASP A 13 1.11 -14.62 4.35
C ASP A 13 0.92 -13.14 4.07
N LYS A 14 0.40 -12.78 2.88
CA LYS A 14 0.17 -11.39 2.48
C LYS A 14 -1.23 -11.21 1.91
N ARG A 15 -1.79 -10.03 2.13
CA ARG A 15 -3.16 -9.73 1.73
C ARG A 15 -3.28 -9.26 0.29
N TYR A 16 -2.42 -8.32 -0.12
CA TYR A 16 -2.43 -7.73 -1.46
C TYR A 16 -1.05 -7.69 -2.07
N THR A 17 -1.03 -7.59 -3.40
CA THR A 17 0.19 -7.31 -4.16
C THR A 17 -0.03 -6.07 -5.01
N ALA A 18 0.82 -5.07 -4.83
CA ALA A 18 0.87 -3.87 -5.66
C ALA A 18 1.89 -4.09 -6.77
N THR A 19 1.52 -3.75 -8.00
CA THR A 19 2.42 -3.83 -9.16
C THR A 19 2.71 -2.42 -9.65
N PHE A 20 3.99 -2.06 -9.68
CA PHE A 20 4.48 -0.76 -10.15
C PHE A 20 5.17 -0.91 -11.51
N CYS A 21 5.02 0.11 -12.35
CA CYS A 21 5.83 0.28 -13.55
C CYS A 21 6.94 1.28 -13.23
N LEU A 22 8.19 0.89 -13.47
CA LEU A 22 9.36 1.73 -13.17
C LEU A 22 9.73 2.67 -14.32
N CYS A 23 9.03 2.61 -15.47
CA CYS A 23 9.27 3.48 -16.61
C CYS A 23 8.59 4.84 -16.40
N GLU A 24 9.12 5.89 -17.07
CA GLU A 24 8.49 7.20 -17.08
C GLU A 24 7.16 7.19 -17.85
N LYS A 25 7.10 6.44 -18.94
CA LYS A 25 5.91 6.30 -19.78
C LYS A 25 5.23 4.99 -19.50
N LYS A 26 3.96 5.06 -19.10
CA LYS A 26 3.16 3.91 -18.74
C LYS A 26 3.03 2.90 -19.88
N ASN A 27 2.89 3.38 -21.12
CA ASN A 27 2.75 2.54 -22.31
C ASN A 27 4.03 1.81 -22.73
N GLU A 28 5.17 2.15 -22.14
CA GLU A 28 6.44 1.50 -22.40
C GLU A 28 6.77 0.46 -21.35
N CYS A 29 5.86 0.21 -20.40
CA CYS A 29 6.12 -0.67 -19.28
C CYS A 29 5.91 -2.13 -19.65
N GLU A 30 6.99 -2.89 -19.63
CA GLU A 30 7.00 -4.34 -19.86
C GLU A 30 7.31 -5.05 -18.54
N GLY A 31 7.14 -6.38 -18.51
CA GLY A 31 7.32 -7.18 -17.30
C GLY A 31 8.66 -7.01 -16.61
N SER A 32 9.75 -6.78 -17.37
CA SER A 32 11.09 -6.53 -16.81
C SER A 32 11.18 -5.20 -16.06
N ASN A 33 10.27 -4.26 -16.33
CA ASN A 33 10.21 -2.95 -15.68
C ASN A 33 9.17 -2.90 -14.56
N HIS A 34 8.57 -4.04 -14.23
CA HIS A 34 7.61 -4.12 -13.13
C HIS A 34 8.34 -4.40 -11.81
N LYS A 35 7.82 -3.79 -10.76
CA LYS A 35 8.19 -4.12 -9.38
C LYS A 35 6.92 -4.49 -8.64
N GLN A 36 6.92 -5.67 -8.01
CA GLN A 36 5.80 -6.12 -7.20
C GLN A 36 6.16 -6.09 -5.72
N THR A 37 5.24 -5.58 -4.91
CA THR A 37 5.39 -5.56 -3.46
C THR A 37 4.14 -6.15 -2.84
N SER A 38 4.30 -7.25 -2.12
CA SER A 38 3.21 -7.86 -1.36
C SER A 38 3.16 -7.25 0.03
N PHE A 39 1.95 -6.97 0.53
CA PHE A 39 1.78 -6.26 1.80
C PHE A 39 0.49 -6.67 2.50
N GLY A 40 0.41 -6.33 3.79
CA GLY A 40 -0.76 -6.55 4.62
C GLY A 40 -0.79 -7.92 5.26
N ASP A 41 -1.22 -7.96 6.53
CA ASP A 41 -1.47 -9.19 7.26
C ASP A 41 -2.89 -9.68 6.90
N PRO A 42 -3.04 -10.89 6.33
CA PRO A 42 -4.36 -11.37 5.92
C PRO A 42 -5.31 -11.63 7.09
N THR A 43 -4.79 -11.72 8.32
CA THR A 43 -5.60 -11.94 9.52
C THR A 43 -5.97 -10.66 10.26
N ALA A 44 -5.34 -9.54 9.92
CA ALA A 44 -5.58 -8.27 10.60
C ALA A 44 -6.85 -7.57 10.09
N THR A 45 -7.59 -6.95 11.00
CA THR A 45 -8.69 -6.05 10.67
C THR A 45 -8.12 -4.62 10.62
N THR A 46 -8.06 -4.05 9.42
CA THR A 46 -7.52 -2.72 9.19
C THR A 46 -8.60 -1.66 9.16
N TYR A 47 -8.22 -0.40 9.06
CA TYR A 47 -9.18 0.70 8.94
C TYR A 47 -10.07 0.54 7.69
N ALA A 48 -9.50 0.08 6.58
CA ALA A 48 -10.25 -0.24 5.36
C ALA A 48 -11.27 -1.37 5.58
N ASP A 49 -11.07 -2.24 6.57
CA ASP A 49 -11.99 -3.31 6.93
C ASP A 49 -13.01 -2.87 8.00
N GLY A 50 -12.96 -1.64 8.45
CA GLY A 50 -13.88 -1.13 9.45
C GLY A 50 -13.33 -1.01 10.88
N ALA A 51 -12.02 -1.14 11.07
CA ALA A 51 -11.42 -0.92 12.39
C ALA A 51 -11.69 0.52 12.88
N SER A 52 -11.71 0.70 14.20
CA SER A 52 -12.01 1.99 14.81
C SER A 52 -10.90 3.02 14.59
N GLU A 53 -11.26 4.31 14.78
CA GLU A 53 -10.28 5.40 14.78
C GLU A 53 -9.20 5.20 15.85
N GLU A 54 -9.58 4.67 17.01
CA GLU A 54 -8.64 4.40 18.10
C GLU A 54 -7.62 3.34 17.71
N LYS A 55 -8.07 2.28 17.03
CA LYS A 55 -7.19 1.22 16.55
C LYS A 55 -6.25 1.75 15.48
N LYS A 56 -6.74 2.63 14.60
CA LYS A 56 -5.91 3.29 13.59
C LYS A 56 -4.83 4.15 14.24
N LYS A 57 -5.19 4.97 15.24
CA LYS A 57 -4.22 5.80 15.96
C LYS A 57 -3.15 4.95 16.63
N ALA A 58 -3.55 3.84 17.26
CA ALA A 58 -2.61 2.92 17.90
C ALA A 58 -1.65 2.29 16.87
N TYR A 59 -2.16 1.88 15.71
CA TYR A 59 -1.35 1.35 14.62
C TYR A 59 -0.31 2.38 14.16
N LEU A 60 -0.74 3.61 13.88
CA LEU A 60 0.15 4.67 13.41
C LEU A 60 1.23 5.03 14.43
N ALA A 61 0.85 5.14 15.71
CA ALA A 61 1.79 5.46 16.77
C ALA A 61 2.85 4.36 16.95
N ARG A 62 2.42 3.09 16.89
CA ARG A 62 3.32 1.94 17.05
C ARG A 62 4.28 1.81 15.87
N HIS A 63 3.76 1.91 14.65
CA HIS A 63 4.55 1.69 13.45
C HIS A 63 5.43 2.89 13.07
N SER A 64 5.05 4.11 13.42
CA SER A 64 5.87 5.30 13.14
C SER A 64 7.23 5.26 13.85
N LYS A 65 7.33 4.51 14.95
CA LYS A 65 8.56 4.39 15.75
C LYS A 65 9.33 3.10 15.49
N SER A 66 8.79 2.20 14.66
CA SER A 66 9.44 0.90 14.40
C SER A 66 10.58 1.04 13.40
N PRO A 67 11.72 0.40 13.64
CA PRO A 67 12.81 0.37 12.66
C PRO A 67 12.33 -0.24 11.34
N GLY A 68 12.79 0.31 10.21
CA GLY A 68 12.44 -0.19 8.89
C GLY A 68 11.09 0.27 8.36
N GLN A 69 10.35 1.10 9.09
CA GLN A 69 9.09 1.68 8.61
C GLN A 69 9.39 2.92 7.77
N ASP A 70 9.54 2.73 6.46
CA ASP A 70 9.77 3.83 5.53
C ASP A 70 8.48 4.18 4.79
N TRP A 71 7.82 5.23 5.25
CA TRP A 71 6.60 5.74 4.64
C TRP A 71 6.84 6.78 3.54
N SER A 72 8.11 7.12 3.28
CA SER A 72 8.47 8.09 2.24
C SER A 72 8.60 7.46 0.86
N SER A 73 8.84 6.15 0.79
CA SER A 73 8.96 5.42 -0.47
C SER A 73 7.65 4.68 -0.79
N PRO A 74 7.06 4.90 -1.98
CA PRO A 74 5.78 4.28 -2.34
C PRO A 74 5.85 2.77 -2.58
N THR A 75 7.04 2.21 -2.79
CA THR A 75 7.18 0.80 -3.15
C THR A 75 7.39 -0.13 -1.98
N THR A 76 7.44 0.39 -0.75
CA THR A 76 7.63 -0.44 0.44
C THR A 76 6.30 -1.02 0.94
N ALA A 77 6.36 -2.21 1.54
CA ALA A 77 5.19 -2.80 2.17
C ALA A 77 4.65 -1.90 3.30
N ALA A 78 5.55 -1.23 4.02
CA ALA A 78 5.16 -0.30 5.10
C ALA A 78 4.31 0.86 4.58
N SER A 79 4.74 1.52 3.49
CA SER A 79 3.97 2.61 2.86
C SER A 79 2.62 2.15 2.35
N LEU A 80 2.60 1.01 1.66
CA LEU A 80 1.36 0.47 1.10
C LEU A 80 0.36 0.16 2.21
N SER A 81 0.79 -0.49 3.29
CA SER A 81 -0.09 -0.76 4.44
C SER A 81 -0.58 0.53 5.08
N ARG A 82 0.32 1.50 5.33
CA ARG A 82 -0.02 2.77 5.96
C ARG A 82 -1.06 3.55 5.17
N TYR A 83 -0.89 3.66 3.88
CA TYR A 83 -1.75 4.54 3.09
C TYR A 83 -2.95 3.84 2.45
N LEU A 84 -2.89 2.54 2.20
CA LEU A 84 -4.00 1.81 1.59
C LEU A 84 -4.90 1.12 2.60
N LEU A 85 -4.33 0.48 3.62
CA LEU A 85 -5.10 -0.26 4.63
C LEU A 85 -5.44 0.58 5.85
N TRP A 86 -4.57 1.52 6.21
CA TRP A 86 -4.71 2.45 7.33
C TRP A 86 -4.74 3.90 6.86
N GLY A 87 -5.30 4.14 5.68
CA GLY A 87 -5.38 5.45 5.07
C GLY A 87 -6.50 6.33 5.65
N ALA A 88 -6.73 7.48 5.01
CA ALA A 88 -7.72 8.45 5.46
C ALA A 88 -9.17 7.95 5.31
N SER A 89 -9.40 7.04 4.36
CA SER A 89 -10.73 6.49 4.06
C SER A 89 -10.80 5.01 4.45
N ARG A 90 -12.01 4.53 4.70
CA ARG A 90 -12.28 3.09 4.81
C ARG A 90 -12.43 2.41 3.45
N SER A 91 -12.45 3.19 2.36
CA SER A 91 -12.50 2.66 1.01
C SER A 91 -11.09 2.45 0.46
N LEU A 92 -10.73 1.21 0.15
CA LEU A 92 -9.45 0.89 -0.47
C LEU A 92 -9.28 1.66 -1.78
N ARG A 93 -10.33 1.75 -2.59
CA ARG A 93 -10.32 2.49 -3.85
C ARG A 93 -9.97 3.96 -3.66
N GLU A 94 -10.58 4.62 -2.68
CA GLU A 94 -10.30 6.02 -2.37
C GLU A 94 -8.87 6.20 -1.85
N ASN A 95 -8.40 5.27 -1.04
CA ASN A 95 -7.03 5.29 -0.53
C ASN A 95 -6.01 5.11 -1.65
N ILE A 96 -6.30 4.26 -2.65
CA ILE A 96 -5.45 4.09 -3.83
C ILE A 96 -5.36 5.40 -4.62
N LYS A 97 -6.49 6.09 -4.82
CA LYS A 97 -6.50 7.39 -5.51
C LYS A 97 -5.65 8.42 -4.78
N ALA A 98 -5.80 8.52 -3.47
CA ALA A 98 -5.02 9.43 -2.64
C ALA A 98 -3.52 9.10 -2.67
N PHE A 99 -3.19 7.81 -2.64
CA PHE A 99 -1.81 7.32 -2.72
C PHE A 99 -1.15 7.71 -4.05
N LYS A 100 -1.86 7.50 -5.15
CA LYS A 100 -1.36 7.89 -6.48
C LYS A 100 -1.11 9.38 -6.58
N LYS A 101 -2.00 10.19 -6.02
CA LYS A 101 -1.86 11.64 -6.00
C LYS A 101 -0.67 12.06 -5.14
N LYS A 102 -0.51 11.48 -3.94
CA LYS A 102 0.56 11.80 -3.02
C LYS A 102 1.95 11.54 -3.62
N PHE A 103 2.12 10.42 -4.27
CA PHE A 103 3.40 9.97 -4.83
C PHE A 103 3.52 10.21 -6.34
N LYS A 104 2.57 10.87 -6.96
CA LYS A 104 2.54 11.16 -8.40
C LYS A 104 2.65 9.91 -9.25
N LEU A 105 1.86 8.93 -8.92
CA LEU A 105 1.80 7.64 -9.62
C LEU A 105 0.62 7.61 -10.62
#